data_2dd97e7bbbaa1b431752987644c6b1b4
#
_entry.id   2dd97e7bbbaa1b431752987644c6b1b4
#
_cell.length_a   1.000
_cell.length_b   1.000
_cell.length_c   1.000
_cell.angle_alpha   90.00
_cell.angle_beta   90.00
_cell.angle_gamma   90.00
#
_symmetry.space_group_name_H-M   'P 1'
#
loop_
_entity.id
_entity.type
_entity.pdbx_description
1 polymer ?
#
loop_
_entity_poly.entity_id
_entity_poly.type
_entity_poly.pdbx_seq_one_letter_code
_entity_poly.pdbx_strand_id
1 'polypeptide(L)'
;MTLTAIDLSTINLQDVLEENTEALAIREAENNKWLNEDGTPKKNHVWKYASKTPQGDAGESVVATTILLILSEVYGDEVQSRVINKGKGEYDILVTLPDGREYKIEVKTATEDVNGSHQFNGLRKDVDYDFAFLFAVAPEKFFFEVASHEYLCETMTTNMSKEVIGSYKYTVAQKNLTDFNVNAIYEALCKVGVIR
;
A
#
# COMPACT_ATOMS: atom_id res chain seq x y z
N MET A 1 -27.25 15.14 9.00
CA MET A 1 -26.00 15.50 9.69
C MET A 1 -25.05 15.93 8.57
N THR A 2 -24.75 17.22 8.45
CA THR A 2 -23.83 17.70 7.43
C THR A 2 -22.42 17.36 7.92
N LEU A 3 -21.73 16.44 7.22
CA LEU A 3 -20.32 16.21 7.46
C LEU A 3 -19.61 17.55 7.31
N THR A 4 -19.09 18.07 8.40
CA THR A 4 -18.15 19.20 8.38
C THR A 4 -17.01 18.77 7.46
N ALA A 5 -16.62 19.60 6.52
CA ALA A 5 -15.51 19.29 5.62
C ALA A 5 -14.27 18.97 6.49
N ILE A 6 -13.82 17.74 6.42
CA ILE A 6 -12.63 17.28 7.14
C ILE A 6 -11.44 17.95 6.47
N ASP A 7 -10.65 18.67 7.25
CA ASP A 7 -9.41 19.29 6.74
C ASP A 7 -8.29 18.24 6.72
N LEU A 8 -8.15 17.56 5.59
CA LEU A 8 -7.08 16.61 5.36
C LEU A 8 -5.73 17.29 5.00
N SER A 9 -5.70 18.62 4.95
CA SER A 9 -4.47 19.36 4.61
C SER A 9 -3.39 19.28 5.69
N THR A 10 -3.77 18.91 6.92
CA THR A 10 -2.85 18.71 8.05
C THR A 10 -2.05 17.42 7.94
N ILE A 11 -2.49 16.47 7.11
CA ILE A 11 -1.81 15.20 6.91
C ILE A 11 -0.61 15.41 5.98
N ASN A 12 0.59 15.35 6.55
CA ASN A 12 1.82 15.43 5.75
C ASN A 12 2.21 14.06 5.21
N LEU A 13 1.61 13.70 4.09
CA LEU A 13 1.88 12.45 3.40
C LEU A 13 3.34 12.37 2.91
N GLN A 14 3.94 13.52 2.61
CA GLN A 14 5.30 13.58 2.12
C GLN A 14 6.30 13.10 3.19
N ASP A 15 6.15 13.52 4.44
CA ASP A 15 7.02 13.08 5.54
C ASP A 15 6.96 11.56 5.73
N VAL A 16 5.75 10.98 5.66
CA VAL A 16 5.58 9.52 5.76
C VAL A 16 6.31 8.78 4.63
N LEU A 17 6.23 9.31 3.41
CA LEU A 17 6.90 8.72 2.26
C LEU A 17 8.42 8.89 2.35
N GLU A 18 8.90 10.06 2.75
CA GLU A 18 10.33 10.36 2.90
C GLU A 18 10.97 9.48 3.98
N GLU A 19 10.37 9.39 5.18
CA GLU A 19 10.86 8.55 6.27
C GLU A 19 11.00 7.08 5.86
N ASN A 20 9.98 6.54 5.18
CA ASN A 20 10.01 5.14 4.75
C ASN A 20 10.99 4.92 3.58
N THR A 21 11.14 5.89 2.69
CA THR A 21 12.12 5.83 1.61
C THR A 21 13.54 5.87 2.15
N GLU A 22 13.83 6.70 3.14
CA GLU A 22 15.13 6.80 3.81
C GLU A 22 15.47 5.48 4.54
N ALA A 23 14.51 4.92 5.27
CA ALA A 23 14.70 3.63 5.94
C ALA A 23 15.01 2.50 4.94
N LEU A 24 14.39 2.51 3.76
CA LEU A 24 14.69 1.57 2.69
C LEU A 24 16.12 1.77 2.14
N ALA A 25 16.51 3.02 1.90
CA ALA A 25 17.84 3.37 1.41
C ALA A 25 18.94 2.92 2.37
N ILE A 26 18.75 3.12 3.67
CA ILE A 26 19.70 2.65 4.70
C ILE A 26 19.89 1.13 4.64
N ARG A 27 18.79 0.37 4.55
CA ARG A 27 18.84 -1.10 4.45
C ARG A 27 19.56 -1.59 3.19
N GLU A 28 19.32 -0.95 2.07
CA GLU A 28 20.00 -1.30 0.80
C GLU A 28 21.45 -0.85 0.78
N ALA A 29 21.78 0.28 1.40
CA ALA A 29 23.16 0.73 1.56
C ALA A 29 23.99 -0.25 2.40
N GLU A 30 23.42 -0.86 3.43
CA GLU A 30 24.05 -1.91 4.22
C GLU A 30 24.41 -3.14 3.37
N ASN A 31 23.66 -3.42 2.31
CA ASN A 31 23.93 -4.51 1.38
C ASN A 31 24.92 -4.11 0.25
N ASN A 32 25.37 -2.89 0.21
CA ASN A 32 26.40 -2.35 -0.72
C ASN A 32 26.08 -2.51 -2.23
N LYS A 33 24.84 -2.76 -2.60
CA LYS A 33 24.51 -3.11 -3.98
C LYS A 33 24.14 -1.93 -4.87
N TRP A 34 23.75 -0.77 -4.28
CA TRP A 34 22.96 0.21 -5.01
C TRP A 34 23.36 1.66 -4.80
N LEU A 35 24.60 1.86 -4.37
CA LEU A 35 25.21 3.17 -4.32
C LEU A 35 25.96 3.45 -5.62
N ASN A 36 26.04 4.71 -6.01
CA ASN A 36 26.97 5.19 -7.01
C ASN A 36 28.39 5.08 -6.49
N GLU A 37 29.39 5.25 -7.36
CA GLU A 37 30.81 5.23 -6.96
C GLU A 37 31.13 6.29 -5.89
N ASP A 38 30.38 7.37 -5.83
CA ASP A 38 30.48 8.44 -4.83
C ASP A 38 29.69 8.17 -3.55
N GLY A 39 29.06 7.01 -3.40
CA GLY A 39 28.26 6.61 -2.25
C GLY A 39 26.84 7.18 -2.20
N THR A 40 26.41 7.94 -3.19
CA THR A 40 25.04 8.45 -3.23
C THR A 40 24.06 7.38 -3.73
N PRO A 41 22.81 7.36 -3.26
CA PRO A 41 21.77 6.50 -3.81
C PRO A 41 21.56 6.78 -5.30
N LYS A 42 21.46 5.76 -6.10
CA LYS A 42 21.04 5.93 -7.50
C LYS A 42 19.64 6.49 -7.56
N LYS A 43 19.44 7.50 -8.40
CA LYS A 43 18.22 8.30 -8.51
C LYS A 43 16.97 7.44 -8.57
N ASN A 44 16.02 7.69 -7.68
CA ASN A 44 14.65 7.14 -7.62
C ASN A 44 14.55 5.61 -7.55
N HIS A 45 15.59 4.90 -7.11
CA HIS A 45 15.63 3.47 -7.27
C HIS A 45 15.73 2.69 -5.96
N VAL A 46 15.69 3.36 -4.82
CA VAL A 46 15.72 2.65 -3.53
C VAL A 46 14.61 1.58 -3.48
N TRP A 47 13.41 1.93 -3.91
CA TRP A 47 12.29 0.99 -3.98
C TRP A 47 12.50 -0.11 -5.01
N LYS A 48 13.04 0.20 -6.19
CA LYS A 48 13.25 -0.75 -7.28
C LYS A 48 14.30 -1.78 -6.96
N TYR A 49 15.34 -1.38 -6.23
CA TYR A 49 16.48 -2.23 -5.93
C TYR A 49 16.43 -2.87 -4.54
N ALA A 50 15.52 -2.44 -3.68
CA ALA A 50 15.24 -3.14 -2.45
C ALA A 50 14.85 -4.60 -2.72
N SER A 51 15.35 -5.51 -1.90
CA SER A 51 14.87 -6.88 -1.95
C SER A 51 13.38 -6.92 -1.63
N LYS A 52 12.68 -7.97 -2.08
CA LYS A 52 11.21 -8.04 -1.99
C LYS A 52 10.66 -7.87 -0.57
N THR A 53 11.37 -8.40 0.43
CA THR A 53 10.91 -8.29 1.82
C THR A 53 10.97 -6.86 2.36
N PRO A 54 12.11 -6.13 2.34
CA PRO A 54 12.12 -4.72 2.74
C PRO A 54 11.17 -3.84 1.94
N GLN A 55 11.00 -4.10 0.64
CA GLN A 55 10.06 -3.37 -0.20
C GLN A 55 8.61 -3.58 0.26
N GLY A 56 8.24 -4.82 0.58
CA GLY A 56 6.93 -5.14 1.13
C GLY A 56 6.72 -4.48 2.50
N ASP A 57 7.71 -4.61 3.41
CA ASP A 57 7.65 -4.06 4.76
C ASP A 57 7.48 -2.54 4.75
N ALA A 58 8.21 -1.84 3.87
CA ALA A 58 8.09 -0.39 3.71
C ALA A 58 6.70 -0.01 3.15
N GLY A 59 6.20 -0.74 2.15
CA GLY A 59 4.87 -0.49 1.60
C GLY A 59 3.76 -0.68 2.64
N GLU A 60 3.82 -1.76 3.43
CA GLU A 60 2.89 -1.98 4.53
C GLU A 60 2.94 -0.84 5.57
N SER A 61 4.15 -0.38 5.91
CA SER A 61 4.34 0.73 6.86
C SER A 61 3.76 2.04 6.32
N VAL A 62 4.02 2.39 5.07
CA VAL A 62 3.45 3.58 4.41
C VAL A 62 1.93 3.52 4.43
N VAL A 63 1.35 2.39 4.00
CA VAL A 63 -0.11 2.22 3.93
C VAL A 63 -0.74 2.29 5.31
N ALA A 64 -0.18 1.57 6.29
CA ALA A 64 -0.70 1.56 7.67
C ALA A 64 -0.70 2.95 8.28
N THR A 65 0.41 3.70 8.15
CA THR A 65 0.55 5.05 8.69
C THR A 65 -0.41 6.02 7.99
N THR A 66 -0.53 5.94 6.66
CA THR A 66 -1.42 6.82 5.89
C THR A 66 -2.89 6.59 6.25
N ILE A 67 -3.30 5.32 6.34
CA ILE A 67 -4.68 4.98 6.73
C ILE A 67 -4.95 5.46 8.17
N LEU A 68 -4.00 5.24 9.10
CA LEU A 68 -4.14 5.72 10.47
C LEU A 68 -4.36 7.23 10.52
N LEU A 69 -3.53 8.01 9.84
CA LEU A 69 -3.65 9.48 9.81
C LEU A 69 -5.01 9.93 9.27
N ILE A 70 -5.45 9.36 8.15
CA ILE A 70 -6.75 9.70 7.55
C ILE A 70 -7.91 9.34 8.48
N LEU A 71 -7.89 8.15 9.06
CA LEU A 71 -8.98 7.69 9.93
C LEU A 71 -8.98 8.38 11.29
N SER A 72 -7.81 8.76 11.82
CA SER A 72 -7.74 9.56 13.04
C SER A 72 -8.34 10.96 12.85
N GLU A 73 -8.16 11.55 11.69
CA GLU A 73 -8.81 12.84 11.34
C GLU A 73 -10.33 12.70 11.25
N VAL A 74 -10.83 11.54 10.78
CA VAL A 74 -12.28 11.26 10.63
C VAL A 74 -12.93 10.86 11.96
N TYR A 75 -12.28 9.97 12.71
CA TYR A 75 -12.88 9.26 13.85
C TYR A 75 -12.22 9.59 15.19
N GLY A 76 -11.16 10.39 15.21
CA GLY A 76 -10.40 10.75 16.40
C GLY A 76 -9.24 9.80 16.72
N ASP A 77 -8.50 10.15 17.78
CA ASP A 77 -7.21 9.51 18.12
C ASP A 77 -7.34 8.07 18.67
N GLU A 78 -8.55 7.56 18.88
CA GLU A 78 -8.75 6.18 19.34
C GLU A 78 -8.66 5.14 18.21
N VAL A 79 -8.51 5.58 16.96
CA VAL A 79 -8.25 4.69 15.82
C VAL A 79 -6.92 3.97 15.99
N GLN A 80 -6.89 2.69 15.73
CA GLN A 80 -5.67 1.90 15.74
C GLN A 80 -5.42 1.31 14.36
N SER A 81 -4.20 1.46 13.88
CA SER A 81 -3.71 0.78 12.68
C SER A 81 -2.38 0.11 13.01
N ARG A 82 -2.31 -1.19 12.80
CA ARG A 82 -1.09 -1.95 13.10
C ARG A 82 -0.75 -2.94 11.99
N VAL A 83 0.51 -2.99 11.66
CA VAL A 83 1.06 -4.05 10.80
C VAL A 83 1.09 -5.35 11.60
N ILE A 84 0.55 -6.42 11.04
CA ILE A 84 0.52 -7.73 11.67
C ILE A 84 1.84 -8.45 11.39
N ASN A 85 2.49 -8.92 12.45
CA ASN A 85 3.78 -9.61 12.33
C ASN A 85 3.67 -10.87 11.47
N LYS A 86 4.53 -10.90 10.47
CA LYS A 86 4.60 -11.84 9.37
C LYS A 86 4.84 -13.29 9.77
N GLY A 87 4.19 -14.14 9.00
CA GLY A 87 4.47 -15.56 8.90
C GLY A 87 3.27 -16.47 9.08
N LYS A 88 2.14 -15.98 9.60
CA LYS A 88 0.90 -16.75 9.78
C LYS A 88 -0.38 -15.94 9.59
N GLY A 89 -0.28 -14.65 9.22
CA GLY A 89 -1.46 -13.78 9.03
C GLY A 89 -2.11 -14.01 7.68
N GLU A 90 -3.42 -13.87 7.64
CA GLU A 90 -4.24 -13.89 6.43
C GLU A 90 -4.32 -12.48 5.81
N TYR A 91 -3.75 -11.47 6.48
CA TYR A 91 -3.72 -10.06 6.08
C TYR A 91 -2.50 -9.35 6.69
N ASP A 92 -2.14 -8.20 6.14
CA ASP A 92 -0.93 -7.47 6.52
C ASP A 92 -1.20 -6.38 7.56
N ILE A 93 -2.37 -5.71 7.52
CA ILE A 93 -2.74 -4.63 8.43
C ILE A 93 -4.11 -4.90 9.05
N LEU A 94 -4.22 -4.64 10.35
CA LEU A 94 -5.49 -4.56 11.05
C LEU A 94 -5.77 -3.10 11.46
N VAL A 95 -6.91 -2.59 11.05
CA VAL A 95 -7.44 -1.30 11.50
C VAL A 95 -8.61 -1.55 12.42
N THR A 96 -8.61 -0.89 13.59
CA THR A 96 -9.73 -0.93 14.55
C THR A 96 -10.23 0.48 14.75
N LEU A 97 -11.52 0.71 14.50
CA LEU A 97 -12.20 1.99 14.72
C LEU A 97 -12.71 2.12 16.17
N PRO A 98 -12.99 3.34 16.66
CA PRO A 98 -13.47 3.57 18.01
C PRO A 98 -14.80 2.87 18.33
N ASP A 99 -15.62 2.60 17.33
CA ASP A 99 -16.89 1.88 17.45
C ASP A 99 -16.76 0.35 17.46
N GLY A 100 -15.51 -0.16 17.43
CA GLY A 100 -15.18 -1.58 17.46
C GLY A 100 -15.22 -2.27 16.10
N ARG A 101 -15.49 -1.56 15.01
CA ARG A 101 -15.33 -2.15 13.66
C ARG A 101 -13.87 -2.41 13.36
N GLU A 102 -13.61 -3.55 12.77
CA GLU A 102 -12.28 -3.95 12.35
C GLU A 102 -12.23 -4.14 10.83
N TYR A 103 -11.09 -3.79 10.24
CA TYR A 103 -10.82 -3.99 8.82
C TYR A 103 -9.47 -4.65 8.63
N LYS A 104 -9.48 -5.76 7.91
CA LYS A 104 -8.31 -6.54 7.53
C LYS A 104 -7.87 -6.14 6.14
N ILE A 105 -6.63 -5.73 6.01
CA ILE A 105 -6.10 -5.16 4.77
C ILE A 105 -4.92 -5.98 4.30
N GLU A 106 -4.99 -6.46 3.07
CA GLU A 106 -3.87 -7.04 2.35
C GLU A 106 -3.12 -5.93 1.64
N VAL A 107 -1.79 -5.87 1.74
CA VAL A 107 -0.96 -4.88 1.04
C VAL A 107 -0.09 -5.58 0.02
N LYS A 108 -0.13 -5.09 -1.21
CA LYS A 108 0.81 -5.52 -2.24
C LYS A 108 1.57 -4.32 -2.77
N THR A 109 2.90 -4.40 -2.70
CA THR A 109 3.80 -3.36 -3.22
C THR A 109 4.42 -3.82 -4.54
N ALA A 110 4.38 -2.96 -5.55
CA ALA A 110 4.98 -3.23 -6.84
C ALA A 110 5.71 -2.00 -7.38
N THR A 111 6.89 -2.20 -7.95
CA THR A 111 7.61 -1.18 -8.71
C THR A 111 7.22 -1.24 -10.17
N GLU A 112 7.31 -0.10 -10.83
CA GLU A 112 7.08 0.02 -12.27
C GLU A 112 8.05 -0.87 -13.06
N ASP A 113 7.50 -1.62 -14.03
CA ASP A 113 8.26 -2.41 -14.98
C ASP A 113 8.64 -1.59 -16.23
N VAL A 114 9.39 -2.20 -17.14
CA VAL A 114 9.87 -1.56 -18.39
C VAL A 114 8.74 -1.11 -19.33
N ASN A 115 7.53 -1.64 -19.15
CA ASN A 115 6.36 -1.33 -19.96
C ASN A 115 5.43 -0.29 -19.33
N GLY A 116 5.82 0.31 -18.20
CA GLY A 116 4.97 1.25 -17.45
C GLY A 116 3.80 0.57 -16.73
N SER A 117 3.99 -0.67 -16.30
CA SER A 117 3.00 -1.45 -15.56
C SER A 117 3.54 -1.85 -14.19
N HIS A 118 2.62 -2.17 -13.29
CA HIS A 118 2.92 -2.67 -11.95
C HIS A 118 2.37 -4.09 -11.81
N GLN A 119 3.17 -5.01 -11.27
CA GLN A 119 2.81 -6.41 -11.10
C GLN A 119 2.65 -6.74 -9.62
N PHE A 120 1.42 -6.84 -9.16
CA PHE A 120 1.07 -7.22 -7.79
C PHE A 120 0.94 -8.74 -7.73
N ASN A 121 1.91 -9.38 -7.10
CA ASN A 121 1.99 -10.84 -7.00
C ASN A 121 1.41 -11.35 -5.68
N GLY A 122 0.99 -12.60 -5.65
CA GLY A 122 0.59 -13.29 -4.43
C GLY A 122 -0.79 -12.92 -3.92
N LEU A 123 -1.68 -12.39 -4.76
CA LEU A 123 -3.09 -12.21 -4.40
C LEU A 123 -3.77 -13.58 -4.29
N ARG A 124 -4.57 -13.79 -3.25
CA ARG A 124 -5.19 -15.07 -2.94
C ARG A 124 -6.68 -14.92 -2.67
N LYS A 125 -7.46 -15.91 -3.10
CA LYS A 125 -8.91 -15.98 -2.86
C LYS A 125 -9.28 -16.58 -1.51
N ASP A 126 -8.40 -17.42 -0.99
CA ASP A 126 -8.61 -18.26 0.19
C ASP A 126 -8.10 -17.61 1.49
N VAL A 127 -7.77 -16.32 1.43
CA VAL A 127 -7.36 -15.53 2.60
C VAL A 127 -8.47 -14.56 3.01
N ASP A 128 -8.56 -14.29 4.31
CA ASP A 128 -9.60 -13.49 4.93
C ASP A 128 -9.13 -12.05 5.11
N TYR A 129 -9.34 -11.22 4.09
CA TYR A 129 -9.17 -9.77 4.16
C TYR A 129 -10.38 -9.04 3.55
N ASP A 130 -10.65 -7.84 4.01
CA ASP A 130 -11.80 -7.04 3.54
C ASP A 130 -11.50 -6.37 2.19
N PHE A 131 -10.30 -5.83 2.06
CA PHE A 131 -9.81 -5.22 0.82
C PHE A 131 -8.29 -5.28 0.70
N ALA A 132 -7.80 -5.19 -0.53
CA ALA A 132 -6.37 -5.03 -0.79
C ALA A 132 -6.04 -3.57 -1.10
N PHE A 133 -4.91 -3.12 -0.59
CA PHE A 133 -4.27 -1.86 -0.95
C PHE A 133 -3.07 -2.17 -1.85
N LEU A 134 -3.18 -1.85 -3.12
CA LEU A 134 -2.16 -2.07 -4.13
C LEU A 134 -1.30 -0.80 -4.22
N PHE A 135 -0.13 -0.83 -3.59
CA PHE A 135 0.79 0.30 -3.53
C PHE A 135 1.81 0.21 -4.66
N ALA A 136 1.75 1.16 -5.58
CA ALA A 136 2.55 1.19 -6.80
C ALA A 136 3.61 2.28 -6.75
N VAL A 137 4.85 1.89 -6.99
CA VAL A 137 6.02 2.77 -6.94
C VAL A 137 6.58 2.97 -8.34
N ALA A 138 6.50 4.22 -8.84
CA ALA A 138 7.15 4.66 -10.06
C ALA A 138 8.35 5.57 -9.75
N PRO A 139 9.25 5.83 -10.70
CA PRO A 139 10.47 6.59 -10.45
C PRO A 139 10.27 7.98 -9.84
N GLU A 140 9.19 8.65 -10.17
CA GLU A 140 8.93 10.03 -9.76
C GLU A 140 7.68 10.18 -8.87
N LYS A 141 6.83 9.14 -8.79
CA LYS A 141 5.54 9.21 -8.12
C LYS A 141 5.14 7.89 -7.50
N PHE A 142 4.21 7.98 -6.58
CA PHE A 142 3.51 6.84 -6.03
C PHE A 142 2.06 6.83 -6.53
N PHE A 143 1.54 5.62 -6.74
CA PHE A 143 0.17 5.39 -7.15
C PHE A 143 -0.45 4.30 -6.28
N PHE A 144 -1.75 4.14 -6.39
CA PHE A 144 -2.43 3.07 -5.67
C PHE A 144 -3.75 2.67 -6.35
N GLU A 145 -4.23 1.52 -5.92
CA GLU A 145 -5.60 1.05 -6.12
C GLU A 145 -6.07 0.41 -4.82
N VAL A 146 -7.31 0.68 -4.42
CA VAL A 146 -7.98 -0.05 -3.33
C VAL A 146 -9.10 -0.87 -3.93
N ALA A 147 -9.07 -2.17 -3.71
CA ALA A 147 -10.03 -3.11 -4.29
C ALA A 147 -10.58 -4.05 -3.21
N SER A 148 -11.90 -4.20 -3.13
CA SER A 148 -12.52 -5.16 -2.22
C SER A 148 -12.09 -6.60 -2.54
N HIS A 149 -12.08 -7.46 -1.54
CA HIS A 149 -11.77 -8.87 -1.73
C HIS A 149 -12.71 -9.53 -2.74
N GLU A 150 -14.00 -9.20 -2.67
CA GLU A 150 -15.01 -9.69 -3.61
C GLU A 150 -14.67 -9.34 -5.07
N TYR A 151 -14.39 -8.06 -5.36
CA TYR A 151 -13.99 -7.61 -6.69
C TYR A 151 -12.71 -8.31 -7.18
N LEU A 152 -11.72 -8.46 -6.31
CA LEU A 152 -10.48 -9.16 -6.67
C LEU A 152 -10.73 -10.63 -6.97
N CYS A 153 -11.58 -11.32 -6.19
CA CYS A 153 -11.94 -12.71 -6.43
C CYS A 153 -12.62 -12.92 -7.80
N GLU A 154 -13.49 -12.01 -8.21
CA GLU A 154 -14.10 -12.03 -9.54
C GLU A 154 -13.06 -11.76 -10.64
N THR A 155 -12.22 -10.74 -10.45
CA THR A 155 -11.16 -10.35 -11.40
C THR A 155 -10.10 -11.44 -11.56
N MET A 156 -9.74 -12.15 -10.49
CA MET A 156 -8.78 -13.26 -10.52
C MET A 156 -9.16 -14.37 -11.47
N THR A 157 -10.46 -14.61 -11.68
CA THR A 157 -10.93 -15.65 -12.60
C THR A 157 -10.89 -15.25 -14.07
N THR A 158 -10.95 -13.97 -14.35
CA THR A 158 -11.14 -13.45 -15.71
C THR A 158 -9.93 -12.70 -16.26
N ASN A 159 -9.23 -11.92 -15.43
CA ASN A 159 -8.26 -10.93 -15.89
C ASN A 159 -6.88 -11.05 -15.25
N MET A 160 -6.67 -11.98 -14.31
CA MET A 160 -5.38 -12.15 -13.66
C MET A 160 -4.65 -13.40 -14.13
N SER A 161 -3.32 -13.33 -14.17
CA SER A 161 -2.48 -14.50 -14.44
C SER A 161 -2.37 -15.36 -13.18
N LYS A 162 -2.66 -16.66 -13.32
CA LYS A 162 -2.47 -17.62 -12.22
C LYS A 162 -0.99 -17.85 -12.00
N GLU A 163 -0.57 -17.73 -10.74
CA GLU A 163 0.77 -18.11 -10.28
C GLU A 163 0.78 -19.55 -9.73
N VAL A 164 1.92 -19.97 -9.21
CA VAL A 164 2.05 -21.30 -8.61
C VAL A 164 1.26 -21.36 -7.29
N ILE A 165 0.47 -22.41 -7.09
CA ILE A 165 -0.23 -22.76 -5.84
C ILE A 165 -1.21 -21.67 -5.35
N GLY A 166 -2.31 -21.45 -6.08
CA GLY A 166 -3.48 -20.72 -5.55
C GLY A 166 -3.35 -19.22 -5.44
N SER A 167 -2.25 -18.65 -5.89
CA SER A 167 -2.05 -17.21 -5.98
C SER A 167 -2.22 -16.67 -7.38
N TYR A 168 -2.45 -15.36 -7.48
CA TYR A 168 -2.68 -14.65 -8.72
C TYR A 168 -1.78 -13.42 -8.80
N LYS A 169 -1.38 -13.10 -10.02
CA LYS A 169 -0.67 -11.89 -10.38
C LYS A 169 -1.62 -10.92 -11.07
N TYR A 170 -1.77 -9.75 -10.49
CA TYR A 170 -2.52 -8.65 -11.07
C TYR A 170 -1.57 -7.62 -11.68
N THR A 171 -1.65 -7.44 -13.00
CA THR A 171 -0.83 -6.49 -13.73
C THR A 171 -1.68 -5.30 -14.14
N VAL A 172 -1.29 -4.11 -13.68
CA VAL A 172 -2.02 -2.86 -13.91
C VAL A 172 -1.12 -1.86 -14.59
N ALA A 173 -1.56 -1.30 -15.71
CA ALA A 173 -0.86 -0.18 -16.33
C ALA A 173 -0.98 1.07 -15.45
N GLN A 174 0.10 1.83 -15.30
CA GLN A 174 0.14 2.99 -14.42
C GLN A 174 -1.00 4.00 -14.66
N LYS A 175 -1.40 4.20 -15.93
CA LYS A 175 -2.51 5.09 -16.28
C LYS A 175 -3.87 4.72 -15.70
N ASN A 176 -4.02 3.49 -15.21
CA ASN A 176 -5.25 2.97 -14.57
C ASN A 176 -5.17 3.04 -13.04
N LEU A 177 -4.04 3.45 -12.49
CA LEU A 177 -3.85 3.66 -11.07
C LEU A 177 -4.13 5.11 -10.70
N THR A 178 -4.48 5.35 -9.45
CA THR A 178 -4.74 6.67 -8.90
C THR A 178 -3.48 7.25 -8.28
N ASP A 179 -3.21 8.53 -8.44
CA ASP A 179 -2.10 9.23 -7.78
C ASP A 179 -2.26 9.08 -6.25
N PHE A 180 -1.18 8.69 -5.57
CA PHE A 180 -1.17 8.50 -4.13
C PHE A 180 -1.21 9.85 -3.42
N ASN A 181 -2.37 10.23 -2.92
CA ASN A 181 -2.60 11.43 -2.13
C ASN A 181 -3.77 11.23 -1.16
N VAL A 182 -3.80 12.07 -0.12
CA VAL A 182 -4.74 11.95 1.00
C VAL A 182 -6.21 11.92 0.54
N ASN A 183 -6.60 12.86 -0.33
CA ASN A 183 -7.98 12.97 -0.78
C ASN A 183 -8.44 11.74 -1.58
N ALA A 184 -7.59 11.27 -2.50
CA ALA A 184 -7.90 10.11 -3.31
C ALA A 184 -7.98 8.82 -2.46
N ILE A 185 -7.12 8.69 -1.44
CA ILE A 185 -7.16 7.56 -0.50
C ILE A 185 -8.41 7.63 0.37
N TYR A 186 -8.76 8.82 0.88
CA TYR A 186 -10.02 9.04 1.61
C TYR A 186 -11.24 8.58 0.78
N GLU A 187 -11.33 9.02 -0.48
CA GLU A 187 -12.41 8.59 -1.37
C GLU A 187 -12.43 7.08 -1.62
N ALA A 188 -11.26 6.47 -1.75
CA ALA A 188 -11.15 5.02 -1.91
C ALA A 188 -11.62 4.27 -0.66
N LEU A 189 -11.28 4.75 0.55
CA LEU A 189 -11.75 4.19 1.82
C LEU A 189 -13.28 4.35 1.98
N CYS A 190 -13.87 5.44 1.48
CA CYS A 190 -15.32 5.59 1.41
C CYS A 190 -15.94 4.53 0.48
N LYS A 191 -15.36 4.30 -0.69
CA LYS A 191 -15.87 3.32 -1.67
C LYS A 191 -15.88 1.89 -1.14
N VAL A 192 -14.88 1.50 -0.35
CA VAL A 192 -14.84 0.17 0.28
C VAL A 192 -15.54 0.11 1.65
N GLY A 193 -16.22 1.18 2.06
CA GLY A 193 -17.11 1.22 3.23
C GLY A 193 -16.42 1.36 4.59
N VAL A 194 -15.14 1.70 4.61
CA VAL A 194 -14.40 2.00 5.86
C VAL A 194 -14.90 3.32 6.44
N ILE A 195 -14.97 4.35 5.61
CA ILE A 195 -15.51 5.67 5.95
C ILE A 195 -16.96 5.75 5.48
N ARG A 196 -17.87 6.21 6.35
CA ARG A 196 -19.30 6.31 6.11
C ARG A 196 -19.82 7.73 6.34
#